data_ea4d4c6a71d2fa1a006d6ecc66183d15
#
_entry.id   ea4d4c6a71d2fa1a006d6ecc66183d15
#
_cell.length_a   1.000
_cell.length_b   1.000
_cell.length_c   1.000
_cell.angle_alpha   90.00
_cell.angle_beta   90.00
_cell.angle_gamma   90.00
#
_symmetry.space_group_name_H-M   'P 1'
#
loop_
_entity.id
_entity.type
_entity.pdbx_description
1 polymer ?
#
loop_
_entity_poly.entity_id
_entity_poly.type
_entity_poly.pdbx_seq_one_letter_code
_entity_poly.pdbx_strand_id
1 'polypeptide(L)'
;MNKYFKNAAYALVAMLTMSACGGDDPVEAPKPAVVPTEPTEPTKPDPVTPPASQLSALHVDGPFLVNAEGRRVNLHGFAQTFSPWFNERGTRWSNYDVEGCLRYNKGIIDGIMDAGWKMTFVRQHMDPYWSNTPGKQTTGEGDISAFDFERFKKYLDEVFVPMAEYAIGKGLYVVMRPPGVCPEQISVGGEYHQYLKKVWAYVAQHPKLKDNGAVLFELANEPVHITGADPDAEISRFMQELVDMMRAYCNNILLIPGLSWQSNYNSFVKYPIQGRNIGYAVHCYPGWYNSGVEDDVEVEYRDFSRGWNENILPVATKGPVVVTEMDWAPKKYESSWGKATTGVAGGKGFGANFMRIADETCNVSWLLFTGGELLAQYNDNAPDGSTFLTDPEACPRPVFRQYKYYATKEYEDLINQPDHVPTIKKQPLFALTNEWFNPSIWEKGTFDETTGELVTGQYGFGGWQYANGIDLSGYKTLTVELSQKQNVGASFRMFDTNNYWSSPFRVSFGDETKVTIDLHQMKAYKDDACTQYDHDVDPKHIYIAGFWTMGGKPIYIKKVTLE
;
A
#
# COMPACT_ATOMS: atom_id res chain seq x y z
N MET A 1 0.93 -13.75 -18.02
CA MET A 1 1.61 -13.37 -16.78
C MET A 1 1.89 -11.88 -16.87
N ASN A 2 1.26 -11.12 -15.99
CA ASN A 2 1.04 -9.68 -16.14
C ASN A 2 2.37 -8.90 -16.13
N LYS A 3 2.47 -7.84 -16.95
CA LYS A 3 3.63 -6.95 -17.08
C LYS A 3 4.07 -6.34 -15.72
N TYR A 4 3.13 -6.21 -14.80
CA TYR A 4 3.33 -5.71 -13.44
C TYR A 4 4.16 -6.64 -12.54
N PHE A 5 4.01 -7.95 -12.66
CA PHE A 5 4.77 -8.90 -11.85
C PHE A 5 6.27 -8.94 -12.17
N LYS A 6 6.65 -8.62 -13.42
CA LYS A 6 8.08 -8.54 -13.76
C LYS A 6 8.78 -7.36 -13.04
N ASN A 7 8.08 -6.27 -12.85
CA ASN A 7 8.67 -5.09 -12.22
C ASN A 7 8.83 -5.28 -10.70
N ALA A 8 7.89 -5.92 -10.03
CA ALA A 8 8.00 -6.20 -8.60
C ALA A 8 9.17 -7.16 -8.26
N ALA A 9 9.38 -8.19 -9.09
CA ALA A 9 10.51 -9.11 -8.90
C ALA A 9 11.88 -8.43 -9.03
N TYR A 10 11.98 -7.38 -9.87
CA TYR A 10 13.21 -6.60 -10.00
C TYR A 10 13.46 -5.66 -8.82
N ALA A 11 12.41 -5.19 -8.15
CA ALA A 11 12.54 -4.33 -6.98
C ALA A 11 13.32 -5.02 -5.84
N LEU A 12 12.99 -6.27 -5.57
CA LEU A 12 13.66 -7.05 -4.52
C LEU A 12 15.14 -7.32 -4.87
N VAL A 13 15.44 -7.61 -6.14
CA VAL A 13 16.82 -7.83 -6.61
C VAL A 13 17.65 -6.56 -6.54
N ALA A 14 17.06 -5.38 -6.77
CA ALA A 14 17.78 -4.11 -6.67
C ALA A 14 18.17 -3.76 -5.22
N MET A 15 17.33 -4.09 -4.23
CA MET A 15 17.67 -3.91 -2.82
C MET A 15 18.84 -4.80 -2.39
N LEU A 16 18.93 -6.02 -2.93
CA LEU A 16 20.04 -6.93 -2.66
C LEU A 16 21.34 -6.54 -3.39
N THR A 17 21.26 -5.89 -4.56
CA THR A 17 22.45 -5.49 -5.33
C THR A 17 23.04 -4.14 -4.92
N MET A 18 22.30 -3.25 -4.27
CA MET A 18 22.87 -2.01 -3.72
C MET A 18 23.78 -2.26 -2.53
N SER A 19 23.71 -3.40 -1.89
CA SER A 19 24.67 -3.83 -0.85
C SER A 19 26.03 -4.28 -1.39
N ALA A 20 26.18 -4.40 -2.71
CA ALA A 20 27.37 -5.00 -3.33
C ALA A 20 28.37 -4.02 -3.98
N CYS A 21 28.07 -2.72 -4.05
CA CYS A 21 28.97 -1.73 -4.67
C CYS A 21 29.42 -0.67 -3.66
N GLY A 22 30.51 -0.95 -2.98
CA GLY A 22 31.23 0.00 -2.15
C GLY A 22 32.45 -0.67 -1.52
N GLY A 23 33.41 -1.03 -2.35
CA GLY A 23 34.78 -1.18 -1.88
C GLY A 23 35.33 0.22 -1.71
N ASP A 24 35.86 0.50 -0.54
CA ASP A 24 37.19 1.07 -0.35
C ASP A 24 37.35 1.51 1.11
N ASP A 25 38.51 1.22 1.62
CA ASP A 25 39.24 1.54 2.82
C ASP A 25 38.56 2.24 4.03
N PRO A 26 38.90 1.82 5.24
CA PRO A 26 38.36 2.38 6.46
C PRO A 26 38.88 3.81 6.65
N VAL A 27 37.97 4.77 6.52
CA VAL A 27 38.21 6.14 7.00
C VAL A 27 38.21 6.07 8.52
N GLU A 28 39.37 6.27 9.13
CA GLU A 28 39.52 6.45 10.58
C GLU A 28 38.60 7.58 11.06
N ALA A 29 37.77 7.30 12.06
CA ALA A 29 36.95 8.30 12.71
C ALA A 29 37.84 9.39 13.33
N PRO A 30 37.55 10.68 13.17
CA PRO A 30 38.34 11.73 13.80
C PRO A 30 38.24 11.64 15.32
N LYS A 31 39.36 11.65 15.98
CA LYS A 31 39.50 11.73 17.44
C LYS A 31 38.85 13.04 17.94
N PRO A 32 38.13 13.04 19.04
CA PRO A 32 37.52 14.25 19.59
C PRO A 32 38.60 15.24 20.01
N ALA A 33 38.48 16.47 19.52
CA ALA A 33 39.35 17.58 19.93
C ALA A 33 39.06 17.94 21.41
N VAL A 34 40.14 18.08 22.17
CA VAL A 34 40.11 18.56 23.55
C VAL A 34 39.78 20.06 23.52
N VAL A 35 38.62 20.43 24.03
CA VAL A 35 38.19 21.84 24.19
C VAL A 35 38.67 22.33 25.55
N PRO A 36 39.30 23.53 25.64
CA PRO A 36 39.69 24.16 26.92
C PRO A 36 38.44 24.63 27.68
N THR A 37 38.42 24.42 28.98
CA THR A 37 37.38 24.87 29.91
C THR A 37 37.45 26.38 30.09
N GLU A 38 36.36 27.11 29.75
CA GLU A 38 36.10 28.47 30.14
C GLU A 38 35.03 28.54 31.26
N PRO A 39 34.98 29.65 32.02
CA PRO A 39 34.32 29.66 33.32
C PRO A 39 32.79 29.74 33.25
N THR A 40 32.17 29.07 34.22
CA THR A 40 30.73 28.89 34.39
C THR A 40 29.99 30.22 34.59
N GLU A 41 29.07 30.55 33.68
CA GLU A 41 27.98 31.48 33.89
C GLU A 41 26.81 30.82 34.64
N PRO A 42 26.00 31.63 35.39
CA PRO A 42 24.92 31.06 36.22
C PRO A 42 23.83 30.44 35.37
N THR A 43 23.49 29.19 35.72
CA THR A 43 22.46 28.36 35.10
C THR A 43 21.10 29.07 35.06
N LYS A 44 20.60 29.34 33.83
CA LYS A 44 19.15 29.56 33.63
C LYS A 44 18.40 28.29 34.05
N PRO A 45 17.25 28.45 34.74
CA PRO A 45 16.41 27.28 35.00
C PRO A 45 16.02 26.62 33.70
N ASP A 46 16.16 25.29 33.64
CA ASP A 46 15.74 24.48 32.51
C ASP A 46 14.29 24.82 32.13
N PRO A 47 13.99 24.96 30.81
CA PRO A 47 12.62 25.11 30.39
C PRO A 47 11.84 23.87 30.84
N VAL A 48 10.82 24.08 31.67
CA VAL A 48 9.89 23.04 32.08
C VAL A 48 9.26 22.51 30.81
N THR A 49 9.73 21.36 30.35
CA THR A 49 9.10 20.63 29.24
C THR A 49 7.66 20.34 29.65
N PRO A 50 6.64 20.79 28.90
CA PRO A 50 5.27 20.40 29.19
C PRO A 50 5.21 18.87 29.27
N PRO A 51 4.39 18.27 30.15
CA PRO A 51 4.23 16.83 30.16
C PRO A 51 3.90 16.36 28.74
N ALA A 52 4.65 15.40 28.24
CA ALA A 52 4.41 14.82 26.93
C ALA A 52 2.93 14.46 26.85
N SER A 53 2.20 15.04 25.91
CA SER A 53 0.79 14.73 25.69
C SER A 53 0.74 13.24 25.40
N GLN A 54 0.08 12.50 26.27
CA GLN A 54 -0.10 11.05 26.06
C GLN A 54 -0.84 10.88 24.74
N LEU A 55 -0.27 10.10 23.80
CA LEU A 55 -0.93 9.79 22.53
C LEU A 55 -2.30 9.19 22.80
N SER A 56 -3.32 9.66 22.09
CA SER A 56 -4.66 9.10 22.17
C SER A 56 -4.66 7.67 21.61
N ALA A 57 -5.26 6.73 22.32
CA ALA A 57 -5.31 5.35 21.90
C ALA A 57 -6.10 5.21 20.58
N LEU A 58 -5.53 4.48 19.61
CA LEU A 58 -6.18 4.19 18.34
C LEU A 58 -7.00 2.91 18.40
N HIS A 59 -8.09 2.90 17.65
CA HIS A 59 -8.87 1.72 17.32
C HIS A 59 -9.38 1.80 15.88
N VAL A 60 -9.95 0.72 15.37
CA VAL A 60 -10.54 0.65 14.03
C VAL A 60 -12.05 0.83 14.14
N ASP A 61 -12.60 1.78 13.37
CA ASP A 61 -14.04 1.95 13.17
C ASP A 61 -14.34 1.98 11.67
N GLY A 62 -14.91 0.88 11.19
CA GLY A 62 -15.09 0.67 9.75
C GLY A 62 -13.77 0.82 8.98
N PRO A 63 -13.71 1.65 7.94
CA PRO A 63 -12.51 1.85 7.14
C PRO A 63 -11.48 2.83 7.76
N PHE A 64 -11.68 3.29 9.00
CA PHE A 64 -10.87 4.34 9.59
C PHE A 64 -10.09 3.91 10.81
N LEU A 65 -8.90 4.54 10.99
CA LEU A 65 -8.30 4.69 12.30
C LEU A 65 -9.03 5.81 13.04
N VAL A 66 -9.40 5.55 14.29
CA VAL A 66 -10.12 6.50 15.13
C VAL A 66 -9.42 6.58 16.48
N ASN A 67 -9.29 7.79 17.01
CA ASN A 67 -8.72 8.01 18.33
C ASN A 67 -9.77 7.86 19.46
N ALA A 68 -9.35 7.94 20.70
CA ALA A 68 -10.24 7.77 21.86
C ALA A 68 -11.35 8.85 21.94
N GLU A 69 -11.16 9.99 21.27
CA GLU A 69 -12.13 11.08 21.17
C GLU A 69 -13.14 10.89 20.04
N GLY A 70 -13.06 9.76 19.30
CA GLY A 70 -13.94 9.46 18.17
C GLY A 70 -13.59 10.20 16.87
N ARG A 71 -12.41 10.83 16.80
CA ARG A 71 -11.95 11.52 15.59
C ARG A 71 -11.16 10.58 14.69
N ARG A 72 -11.38 10.68 13.38
CA ARG A 72 -10.59 9.96 12.38
C ARG A 72 -9.16 10.48 12.36
N VAL A 73 -8.22 9.57 12.17
CA VAL A 73 -6.79 9.86 12.18
C VAL A 73 -6.14 9.19 10.97
N ASN A 74 -5.39 9.94 10.18
CA ASN A 74 -4.47 9.39 9.20
C ASN A 74 -3.04 9.61 9.68
N LEU A 75 -2.23 8.57 9.63
CA LEU A 75 -0.85 8.59 10.09
C LEU A 75 0.10 8.87 8.92
N HIS A 76 1.12 9.70 9.17
CA HIS A 76 2.17 10.02 8.22
C HIS A 76 3.52 9.84 8.90
N GLY A 77 4.39 8.99 8.34
CA GLY A 77 5.55 8.56 9.07
C GLY A 77 6.77 8.21 8.24
N PHE A 78 7.66 7.46 8.84
CA PHE A 78 8.87 6.94 8.22
C PHE A 78 9.17 5.53 8.71
N ALA A 79 9.98 4.80 7.93
CA ALA A 79 10.47 3.49 8.34
C ALA A 79 11.84 3.60 9.01
N GLN A 80 12.01 2.92 10.13
CA GLN A 80 13.28 2.77 10.83
C GLN A 80 13.92 1.44 10.44
N THR A 81 14.41 1.39 9.21
CA THR A 81 15.07 0.23 8.58
C THR A 81 16.40 0.65 7.98
N PHE A 82 17.24 -0.29 7.61
CA PHE A 82 18.53 -0.07 6.95
C PHE A 82 19.46 0.93 7.65
N SER A 83 19.39 0.98 8.96
CA SER A 83 20.44 1.67 9.72
C SER A 83 21.68 0.82 9.81
N PRO A 84 22.86 1.40 10.09
CA PRO A 84 24.08 0.62 10.37
C PRO A 84 23.94 -0.35 11.54
N TRP A 85 22.84 -0.25 12.30
CA TRP A 85 22.54 -1.05 13.49
C TRP A 85 21.44 -2.08 13.26
N PHE A 86 20.66 -1.96 12.17
CA PHE A 86 19.51 -2.79 11.85
C PHE A 86 19.70 -3.58 10.55
N ASN A 87 20.85 -4.16 10.36
CA ASN A 87 21.14 -5.07 9.27
C ASN A 87 22.35 -5.93 9.63
N GLU A 88 22.63 -6.92 8.83
CA GLU A 88 23.79 -7.81 9.03
C GLU A 88 25.09 -7.03 9.22
N ARG A 89 25.28 -5.93 8.48
CA ARG A 89 26.42 -5.05 8.63
C ARG A 89 26.50 -4.46 10.03
N GLY A 90 25.39 -3.94 10.53
CA GLY A 90 25.31 -3.35 11.87
C GLY A 90 25.66 -4.34 12.96
N THR A 91 25.06 -5.53 12.96
CA THR A 91 25.39 -6.56 13.96
C THR A 91 26.82 -7.06 13.84
N ARG A 92 27.35 -7.22 12.63
CA ARG A 92 28.72 -7.63 12.38
C ARG A 92 29.75 -6.59 12.86
N TRP A 93 29.51 -5.32 12.59
CA TRP A 93 30.47 -4.25 12.90
C TRP A 93 30.27 -3.66 14.28
N SER A 94 29.05 -3.67 14.77
CA SER A 94 28.70 -3.08 16.06
C SER A 94 28.71 -4.08 17.21
N ASN A 95 28.90 -5.37 16.91
CA ASN A 95 29.01 -6.44 17.90
C ASN A 95 27.90 -6.44 18.96
N TYR A 96 26.64 -6.23 18.50
CA TYR A 96 25.44 -6.16 19.37
C TYR A 96 25.53 -5.06 20.45
N ASP A 97 26.09 -3.91 20.12
CA ASP A 97 26.16 -2.74 20.99
C ASP A 97 24.77 -2.09 21.14
N VAL A 98 24.06 -2.50 22.16
CA VAL A 98 22.70 -2.01 22.46
C VAL A 98 22.66 -0.49 22.69
N GLU A 99 23.59 0.05 23.47
CA GLU A 99 23.62 1.49 23.76
C GLU A 99 23.89 2.32 22.50
N GLY A 100 24.82 1.90 21.68
CA GLY A 100 25.11 2.54 20.40
C GLY A 100 23.91 2.48 19.45
N CYS A 101 23.25 1.32 19.36
CA CYS A 101 22.04 1.13 18.57
C CYS A 101 20.92 2.08 19.00
N LEU A 102 20.61 2.11 20.28
CA LEU A 102 19.56 2.99 20.83
C LEU A 102 19.91 4.46 20.62
N ARG A 103 21.15 4.87 20.90
CA ARG A 103 21.60 6.25 20.68
C ARG A 103 21.46 6.68 19.22
N TYR A 104 21.89 5.83 18.28
CA TYR A 104 21.80 6.12 16.86
C TYR A 104 20.35 6.28 16.40
N ASN A 105 19.51 5.30 16.71
CA ASN A 105 18.12 5.30 16.23
C ASN A 105 17.25 6.39 16.89
N LYS A 106 17.50 6.70 18.16
CA LYS A 106 16.90 7.87 18.84
C LYS A 106 17.36 9.17 18.17
N GLY A 107 18.63 9.28 17.81
CA GLY A 107 19.19 10.42 17.10
C GLY A 107 18.58 10.62 15.71
N ILE A 108 18.25 9.54 14.99
CA ILE A 108 17.51 9.64 13.70
C ILE A 108 16.08 10.18 13.92
N ILE A 109 15.36 9.69 14.93
CA ILE A 109 14.03 10.21 15.27
C ILE A 109 14.13 11.70 15.58
N ASP A 110 15.05 12.09 16.47
CA ASP A 110 15.25 13.49 16.87
C ASP A 110 15.61 14.35 15.65
N GLY A 111 16.56 13.91 14.82
CA GLY A 111 16.98 14.64 13.64
C GLY A 111 15.85 14.88 12.63
N ILE A 112 14.99 13.89 12.40
CA ILE A 112 13.81 14.02 11.52
C ILE A 112 12.83 15.03 12.11
N MET A 113 12.54 14.94 13.41
CA MET A 113 11.60 15.86 14.06
C MET A 113 12.15 17.29 14.12
N ASP A 114 13.44 17.45 14.44
CA ASP A 114 14.13 18.74 14.48
C ASP A 114 14.24 19.41 13.11
N ALA A 115 14.35 18.60 12.04
CA ALA A 115 14.29 19.07 10.66
C ALA A 115 12.90 19.61 10.25
N GLY A 116 11.89 19.51 11.12
CA GLY A 116 10.55 20.04 10.90
C GLY A 116 9.58 19.12 10.17
N TRP A 117 9.95 17.85 9.95
CA TRP A 117 9.00 16.85 9.48
C TRP A 117 7.86 16.68 10.49
N LYS A 118 6.61 16.66 9.99
CA LYS A 118 5.41 16.47 10.83
C LYS A 118 4.99 15.01 10.85
N MET A 119 5.90 14.16 11.29
CA MET A 119 5.65 12.72 11.40
C MET A 119 4.76 12.42 12.60
N THR A 120 3.87 11.45 12.43
CA THR A 120 2.95 10.97 13.47
C THR A 120 3.17 9.49 13.81
N PHE A 121 3.92 8.74 12.99
CA PHE A 121 4.28 7.37 13.31
C PHE A 121 5.64 6.96 12.76
N VAL A 122 6.16 5.89 13.31
CA VAL A 122 7.35 5.19 12.83
C VAL A 122 7.02 3.71 12.62
N ARG A 123 7.44 3.15 11.49
CA ARG A 123 7.46 1.70 11.28
C ARG A 123 8.77 1.15 11.80
N GLN A 124 8.71 0.39 12.88
CA GLN A 124 9.85 -0.17 13.55
C GLN A 124 10.13 -1.59 13.07
N HIS A 125 11.33 -1.80 12.59
CA HIS A 125 11.84 -3.08 12.20
C HIS A 125 12.40 -3.84 13.41
N MET A 126 11.90 -5.04 13.67
CA MET A 126 12.57 -5.98 14.58
C MET A 126 13.60 -6.75 13.77
N ASP A 127 14.82 -6.25 13.74
CA ASP A 127 15.87 -6.75 12.85
C ASP A 127 16.21 -8.22 13.13
N PRO A 128 16.20 -9.11 12.11
CA PRO A 128 16.44 -10.55 12.28
C PRO A 128 17.85 -10.87 12.74
N TYR A 129 18.85 -10.09 12.35
CA TYR A 129 20.25 -10.39 12.64
C TYR A 129 20.59 -10.23 14.13
N TRP A 130 19.85 -9.41 14.87
CA TRP A 130 19.95 -9.35 16.32
C TRP A 130 19.46 -10.64 16.99
N SER A 131 18.47 -11.27 16.41
CA SER A 131 17.84 -12.50 16.90
C SER A 131 18.55 -13.78 16.41
N ASN A 132 19.43 -13.68 15.42
CA ASN A 132 20.13 -14.84 14.87
C ASN A 132 21.26 -15.32 15.79
N THR A 133 21.52 -16.63 15.76
CA THR A 133 22.67 -17.23 16.41
C THR A 133 23.98 -16.61 15.89
N PRO A 134 24.84 -16.06 16.76
CA PRO A 134 26.08 -15.44 16.34
C PRO A 134 26.97 -16.36 15.49
N GLY A 135 27.49 -15.83 14.39
CA GLY A 135 28.38 -16.57 13.48
C GLY A 135 27.67 -17.54 12.52
N LYS A 136 26.36 -17.77 12.67
CA LYS A 136 25.60 -18.56 11.71
C LYS A 136 25.22 -17.70 10.51
N GLN A 137 25.68 -18.11 9.33
CA GLN A 137 25.40 -17.41 8.08
C GLN A 137 23.94 -17.69 7.64
N THR A 138 23.30 -16.66 7.07
CA THR A 138 21.97 -16.74 6.46
C THR A 138 22.04 -16.24 5.02
N THR A 139 21.09 -16.65 4.21
CA THR A 139 20.98 -16.23 2.80
C THR A 139 20.29 -14.88 2.63
N GLY A 140 19.73 -14.34 3.68
CA GLY A 140 19.03 -13.04 3.69
C GLY A 140 18.03 -12.96 4.85
N GLU A 141 17.22 -11.90 4.87
CA GLU A 141 16.24 -11.64 5.92
C GLU A 141 15.10 -12.67 6.01
N GLY A 142 14.80 -13.37 4.91
CA GLY A 142 13.79 -14.44 4.88
C GLY A 142 14.30 -15.79 5.38
N ASP A 143 15.59 -15.92 5.67
CA ASP A 143 16.21 -17.16 6.14
C ASP A 143 16.18 -17.24 7.68
N ILE A 144 15.17 -17.93 8.20
CA ILE A 144 14.96 -18.12 9.64
C ILE A 144 15.82 -19.25 10.25
N SER A 145 16.69 -19.90 9.47
CA SER A 145 17.48 -21.05 9.93
C SER A 145 18.43 -20.72 11.10
N ALA A 146 18.84 -19.47 11.22
CA ALA A 146 19.71 -18.99 12.30
C ALA A 146 18.93 -18.39 13.49
N PHE A 147 17.61 -18.29 13.42
CA PHE A 147 16.80 -17.67 14.46
C PHE A 147 16.96 -18.36 15.82
N ASP A 148 17.21 -17.56 16.85
CA ASP A 148 17.30 -17.96 18.25
C ASP A 148 16.25 -17.18 19.06
N PHE A 149 15.30 -17.91 19.60
CA PHE A 149 14.17 -17.30 20.31
C PHE A 149 14.57 -16.60 21.61
N GLU A 150 15.57 -17.13 22.33
CA GLU A 150 16.04 -16.51 23.57
C GLU A 150 16.73 -15.19 23.28
N ARG A 151 17.50 -15.13 22.16
CA ARG A 151 18.06 -13.87 21.69
C ARG A 151 16.99 -12.89 21.23
N PHE A 152 15.98 -13.37 20.52
CA PHE A 152 14.83 -12.51 20.15
C PHE A 152 14.19 -11.89 21.38
N LYS A 153 13.88 -12.66 22.41
CA LYS A 153 13.33 -12.15 23.67
C LYS A 153 14.22 -11.10 24.30
N LYS A 154 15.52 -11.41 24.40
CA LYS A 154 16.51 -10.48 24.95
C LYS A 154 16.48 -9.14 24.23
N TYR A 155 16.56 -9.13 22.90
CA TYR A 155 16.65 -7.89 22.15
C TYR A 155 15.29 -7.22 21.93
N LEU A 156 14.18 -7.94 22.04
CA LEU A 156 12.88 -7.29 22.19
C LEU A 156 12.90 -6.36 23.43
N ASP A 157 13.36 -6.88 24.57
CA ASP A 157 13.39 -6.14 25.83
C ASP A 157 14.46 -5.05 25.86
N GLU A 158 15.64 -5.29 25.29
CA GLU A 158 16.79 -4.38 25.39
C GLU A 158 16.84 -3.33 24.26
N VAL A 159 16.24 -3.59 23.09
CA VAL A 159 16.33 -2.74 21.90
C VAL A 159 14.97 -2.29 21.41
N PHE A 160 14.11 -3.23 21.01
CA PHE A 160 12.91 -2.89 20.24
C PHE A 160 11.82 -2.23 21.10
N VAL A 161 11.62 -2.70 22.31
CA VAL A 161 10.68 -2.07 23.26
C VAL A 161 11.18 -0.68 23.71
N PRO A 162 12.44 -0.49 24.12
CA PRO A 162 12.96 0.84 24.44
C PRO A 162 12.89 1.85 23.30
N MET A 163 13.03 1.39 22.05
CA MET A 163 12.86 2.25 20.87
C MET A 163 11.40 2.64 20.66
N ALA A 164 10.46 1.68 20.80
CA ALA A 164 9.03 1.96 20.71
C ALA A 164 8.60 2.95 21.80
N GLU A 165 9.03 2.76 23.05
CA GLU A 165 8.76 3.70 24.15
C GLU A 165 9.33 5.10 23.86
N TYR A 166 10.53 5.17 23.28
CA TYR A 166 11.13 6.44 22.90
C TYR A 166 10.32 7.17 21.82
N ALA A 167 9.93 6.46 20.76
CA ALA A 167 9.10 7.02 19.70
C ALA A 167 7.75 7.52 20.26
N ILE A 168 7.08 6.73 21.10
CA ILE A 168 5.83 7.13 21.77
C ILE A 168 6.04 8.37 22.63
N GLY A 169 7.15 8.44 23.37
CA GLY A 169 7.52 9.61 24.15
C GLY A 169 7.77 10.88 23.33
N LYS A 170 8.07 10.73 22.03
CA LYS A 170 8.20 11.83 21.06
C LYS A 170 6.87 12.17 20.34
N GLY A 171 5.78 11.50 20.69
CA GLY A 171 4.48 11.72 20.06
C GLY A 171 4.25 10.92 18.79
N LEU A 172 4.99 9.83 18.57
CA LEU A 172 4.84 8.95 17.40
C LEU A 172 4.13 7.66 17.78
N TYR A 173 3.13 7.28 17.00
CA TYR A 173 2.61 5.91 17.01
C TYR A 173 3.67 4.96 16.45
N VAL A 174 3.60 3.69 16.81
CA VAL A 174 4.58 2.69 16.38
C VAL A 174 3.88 1.55 15.66
N VAL A 175 4.29 1.29 14.43
CA VAL A 175 3.95 0.06 13.70
C VAL A 175 5.15 -0.88 13.82
N MET A 176 4.98 -1.99 14.53
CA MET A 176 6.03 -3.02 14.66
C MET A 176 5.82 -4.11 13.63
N ARG A 177 6.84 -4.40 12.82
CA ARG A 177 6.86 -5.55 11.91
C ARG A 177 7.70 -6.69 12.48
N PRO A 178 7.45 -7.96 12.08
CA PRO A 178 8.23 -9.09 12.57
C PRO A 178 9.68 -9.04 12.07
N PRO A 179 10.60 -9.81 12.66
CA PRO A 179 11.95 -9.91 12.15
C PRO A 179 11.99 -10.50 10.74
N GLY A 180 12.67 -9.81 9.83
CA GLY A 180 12.89 -10.25 8.46
C GLY A 180 11.72 -10.06 7.50
N VAL A 181 11.85 -10.67 6.32
CA VAL A 181 10.84 -10.73 5.27
C VAL A 181 10.31 -12.15 5.13
N CYS A 182 9.15 -12.32 4.54
CA CYS A 182 8.64 -13.66 4.23
C CYS A 182 9.58 -14.37 3.24
N PRO A 183 9.82 -15.67 3.40
CA PRO A 183 10.35 -16.48 2.32
C PRO A 183 9.47 -16.36 1.07
N GLU A 184 10.06 -16.52 -0.11
CA GLU A 184 9.33 -16.43 -1.39
C GLU A 184 8.07 -17.32 -1.42
N GLN A 185 8.16 -18.50 -0.78
CA GLN A 185 7.08 -19.46 -0.68
C GLN A 185 6.78 -19.75 0.80
N ILE A 186 5.56 -19.46 1.23
CA ILE A 186 5.06 -19.77 2.57
C ILE A 186 3.96 -20.83 2.52
N SER A 187 3.61 -21.40 3.68
CA SER A 187 2.50 -22.37 3.79
C SER A 187 1.85 -22.30 5.17
N VAL A 188 0.56 -22.58 5.24
CA VAL A 188 -0.16 -22.70 6.50
C VAL A 188 0.40 -23.87 7.31
N GLY A 189 0.74 -23.61 8.58
CA GLY A 189 1.37 -24.61 9.45
C GLY A 189 2.84 -24.90 9.16
N GLY A 190 3.43 -24.31 8.10
CA GLY A 190 4.85 -24.45 7.76
C GLY A 190 5.78 -23.76 8.76
N GLU A 191 7.08 -23.96 8.58
CA GLU A 191 8.11 -23.46 9.52
C GLU A 191 8.03 -21.95 9.74
N TYR A 192 7.86 -21.17 8.67
CA TYR A 192 7.75 -19.72 8.77
C TYR A 192 6.46 -19.29 9.49
N HIS A 193 5.34 -20.01 9.28
CA HIS A 193 4.10 -19.74 10.01
C HIS A 193 4.25 -20.00 11.51
N GLN A 194 4.90 -21.11 11.88
CA GLN A 194 5.19 -21.43 13.29
C GLN A 194 6.17 -20.42 13.92
N TYR A 195 7.15 -19.97 13.15
CA TYR A 195 8.05 -18.91 13.55
C TYR A 195 7.30 -17.61 13.87
N LEU A 196 6.42 -17.14 12.97
CA LEU A 196 5.60 -15.94 13.22
C LEU A 196 4.69 -16.11 14.44
N LYS A 197 4.04 -17.27 14.60
CA LYS A 197 3.23 -17.56 15.79
C LYS A 197 4.04 -17.46 17.07
N LYS A 198 5.26 -17.97 17.08
CA LYS A 198 6.14 -17.93 18.25
C LYS A 198 6.58 -16.51 18.58
N VAL A 199 6.95 -15.71 17.56
CA VAL A 199 7.33 -14.31 17.71
C VAL A 199 6.16 -13.50 18.25
N TRP A 200 5.02 -13.56 17.59
CA TRP A 200 3.87 -12.74 17.93
C TRP A 200 3.21 -13.13 19.25
N ALA A 201 3.21 -14.42 19.62
CA ALA A 201 2.71 -14.83 20.92
C ALA A 201 3.50 -14.19 22.06
N TYR A 202 4.80 -13.99 21.89
CA TYR A 202 5.63 -13.32 22.88
C TYR A 202 5.43 -11.80 22.88
N VAL A 203 5.45 -11.17 21.70
CA VAL A 203 5.26 -9.72 21.54
C VAL A 203 3.89 -9.28 22.06
N ALA A 204 2.82 -10.03 21.70
CA ALA A 204 1.45 -9.69 22.10
C ALA A 204 1.18 -9.78 23.61
N GLN A 205 2.06 -10.45 24.35
CA GLN A 205 1.97 -10.57 25.81
C GLN A 205 2.90 -9.60 26.55
N HIS A 206 3.79 -8.93 25.83
CA HIS A 206 4.76 -8.03 26.45
C HIS A 206 4.05 -6.84 27.16
N PRO A 207 4.31 -6.61 28.47
CA PRO A 207 3.50 -5.69 29.28
C PRO A 207 3.48 -4.23 28.82
N LYS A 208 4.50 -3.79 28.06
CA LYS A 208 4.58 -2.43 27.50
C LYS A 208 3.98 -2.29 26.12
N LEU A 209 3.74 -3.41 25.43
CA LEU A 209 3.18 -3.46 24.07
C LEU A 209 1.72 -3.88 24.07
N LYS A 210 1.37 -4.85 24.92
CA LYS A 210 0.03 -5.39 25.04
C LYS A 210 -0.99 -4.31 25.37
N ASP A 211 -2.04 -4.24 24.57
CA ASP A 211 -3.15 -3.28 24.73
C ASP A 211 -2.71 -1.81 24.73
N ASN A 212 -1.49 -1.52 24.30
CA ASN A 212 -1.00 -0.16 24.12
C ASN A 212 -1.58 0.43 22.83
N GLY A 213 -2.52 1.36 22.94
CA GLY A 213 -3.21 1.96 21.80
C GLY A 213 -2.33 2.82 20.88
N ALA A 214 -1.06 3.04 21.26
CA ALA A 214 -0.07 3.70 20.40
C ALA A 214 0.77 2.70 19.59
N VAL A 215 0.57 1.37 19.76
CA VAL A 215 1.33 0.33 19.10
C VAL A 215 0.42 -0.51 18.21
N LEU A 216 0.77 -0.61 16.93
CA LEU A 216 0.12 -1.44 15.92
C LEU A 216 1.08 -2.57 15.52
N PHE A 217 0.56 -3.72 15.14
CA PHE A 217 1.36 -4.87 14.71
C PHE A 217 1.09 -5.22 13.25
N GLU A 218 2.12 -5.21 12.42
CA GLU A 218 2.10 -5.68 11.04
C GLU A 218 2.49 -7.16 11.02
N LEU A 219 1.54 -8.05 10.67
CA LEU A 219 1.66 -9.48 11.01
C LEU A 219 2.72 -10.26 10.23
N ALA A 220 3.05 -9.83 9.03
CA ALA A 220 4.14 -10.38 8.23
C ALA A 220 4.68 -9.30 7.30
N ASN A 221 5.88 -9.48 6.77
CA ASN A 221 6.49 -8.56 5.81
C ASN A 221 6.65 -9.24 4.46
N GLU A 222 5.97 -8.71 3.45
CA GLU A 222 6.07 -9.10 2.05
C GLU A 222 5.80 -10.58 1.73
N PRO A 223 4.63 -11.13 2.06
CA PRO A 223 4.22 -12.41 1.52
C PRO A 223 4.19 -12.38 -0.02
N VAL A 224 4.86 -13.31 -0.68
CA VAL A 224 4.91 -13.36 -2.15
C VAL A 224 3.95 -14.42 -2.67
N HIS A 225 4.20 -15.67 -2.33
CA HIS A 225 3.40 -16.82 -2.73
C HIS A 225 3.07 -17.70 -1.54
N ILE A 226 1.92 -18.37 -1.61
CA ILE A 226 1.51 -19.37 -0.62
C ILE A 226 1.18 -20.69 -1.30
N THR A 227 1.59 -21.81 -0.68
CA THR A 227 1.32 -23.15 -1.19
C THR A 227 -0.09 -23.58 -0.82
N GLY A 228 -0.80 -24.19 -1.76
CA GLY A 228 -2.11 -24.81 -1.57
C GLY A 228 -2.91 -24.89 -2.86
N ALA A 229 -4.03 -25.60 -2.83
CA ALA A 229 -4.91 -25.76 -3.97
C ALA A 229 -5.67 -24.47 -4.33
N ASP A 230 -5.98 -23.65 -3.31
CA ASP A 230 -6.59 -22.33 -3.41
C ASP A 230 -5.73 -21.33 -2.63
N PRO A 231 -4.78 -20.65 -3.28
CA PRO A 231 -3.91 -19.69 -2.61
C PRO A 231 -4.66 -18.55 -1.90
N ASP A 232 -5.84 -18.16 -2.39
CA ASP A 232 -6.64 -17.12 -1.75
C ASP A 232 -7.19 -17.60 -0.40
N ALA A 233 -7.68 -18.84 -0.33
CA ALA A 233 -8.12 -19.45 0.92
C ALA A 233 -6.95 -19.68 1.88
N GLU A 234 -5.80 -20.11 1.36
CA GLU A 234 -4.63 -20.42 2.19
C GLU A 234 -4.02 -19.17 2.84
N ILE A 235 -3.89 -18.05 2.12
CA ILE A 235 -3.38 -16.81 2.72
C ILE A 235 -4.35 -16.25 3.76
N SER A 236 -5.65 -16.35 3.49
CA SER A 236 -6.66 -15.95 4.48
C SER A 236 -6.57 -16.78 5.74
N ARG A 237 -6.45 -18.12 5.61
CA ARG A 237 -6.26 -19.02 6.74
C ARG A 237 -4.96 -18.74 7.50
N PHE A 238 -3.86 -18.51 6.79
CA PHE A 238 -2.57 -18.18 7.38
C PHE A 238 -2.66 -16.93 8.28
N MET A 239 -3.27 -15.85 7.77
CA MET A 239 -3.44 -14.62 8.52
C MET A 239 -4.48 -14.74 9.62
N GLN A 240 -5.58 -15.45 9.39
CA GLN A 240 -6.61 -15.68 10.40
C GLN A 240 -6.07 -16.41 11.61
N GLU A 241 -5.26 -17.45 11.43
CA GLU A 241 -4.65 -18.17 12.55
C GLU A 241 -3.69 -17.30 13.38
N LEU A 242 -2.99 -16.33 12.74
CA LEU A 242 -2.20 -15.33 13.47
C LEU A 242 -3.10 -14.36 14.24
N VAL A 243 -4.16 -13.86 13.61
CA VAL A 243 -5.13 -12.97 14.26
C VAL A 243 -5.76 -13.63 15.47
N ASP A 244 -6.26 -14.86 15.33
CA ASP A 244 -6.93 -15.59 16.41
C ASP A 244 -5.98 -15.83 17.60
N MET A 245 -4.74 -16.22 17.30
CA MET A 245 -3.71 -16.39 18.31
C MET A 245 -3.41 -15.09 19.04
N MET A 246 -3.20 -13.99 18.33
CA MET A 246 -2.90 -12.70 18.94
C MET A 246 -4.09 -12.13 19.74
N ARG A 247 -5.31 -12.35 19.29
CA ARG A 247 -6.53 -11.91 20.00
C ARG A 247 -6.76 -12.62 21.31
N ALA A 248 -6.13 -13.78 21.53
CA ALA A 248 -6.10 -14.42 22.85
C ALA A 248 -5.27 -13.61 23.86
N TYR A 249 -4.40 -12.70 23.40
CA TYR A 249 -3.46 -11.97 24.25
C TYR A 249 -3.69 -10.46 24.26
N CYS A 250 -4.01 -9.82 23.12
CA CYS A 250 -4.06 -8.36 23.02
C CYS A 250 -5.16 -7.84 22.10
N ASN A 251 -5.47 -6.53 22.26
CA ASN A 251 -6.45 -5.81 21.46
C ASN A 251 -5.83 -4.76 20.51
N ASN A 252 -4.52 -4.71 20.42
CA ASN A 252 -3.83 -3.81 19.49
C ASN A 252 -4.39 -3.92 18.07
N ILE A 253 -4.24 -2.88 17.27
CA ILE A 253 -4.56 -2.93 15.84
C ILE A 253 -3.60 -3.90 15.16
N LEU A 254 -4.16 -4.83 14.38
CA LEU A 254 -3.41 -5.78 13.57
C LEU A 254 -3.52 -5.39 12.11
N LEU A 255 -2.38 -5.17 11.47
CA LEU A 255 -2.27 -4.84 10.07
C LEU A 255 -1.96 -6.10 9.27
N ILE A 256 -2.86 -6.45 8.38
CA ILE A 256 -2.79 -7.67 7.58
C ILE A 256 -2.09 -7.38 6.25
N PRO A 257 -0.99 -8.05 5.92
CA PRO A 257 -0.36 -7.95 4.60
C PRO A 257 -1.06 -8.84 3.58
N GLY A 258 -1.11 -8.38 2.33
CA GLY A 258 -1.58 -9.16 1.18
C GLY A 258 -0.44 -9.93 0.49
N LEU A 259 -0.77 -10.73 -0.52
CA LEU A 259 0.21 -11.41 -1.38
C LEU A 259 0.93 -10.44 -2.33
N SER A 260 1.86 -10.98 -3.13
CA SER A 260 2.59 -10.23 -4.16
C SER A 260 3.31 -9.01 -3.58
N TRP A 261 4.14 -9.23 -2.55
CA TRP A 261 4.87 -8.18 -1.82
C TRP A 261 3.95 -7.10 -1.22
N GLN A 262 2.86 -7.53 -0.57
CA GLN A 262 1.86 -6.64 0.05
C GLN A 262 1.19 -5.65 -0.94
N SER A 263 0.95 -6.09 -2.17
CA SER A 263 0.30 -5.27 -3.21
C SER A 263 -1.04 -5.80 -3.70
N ASN A 264 -1.46 -7.01 -3.28
CA ASN A 264 -2.69 -7.64 -3.74
C ASN A 264 -3.50 -8.20 -2.56
N TYR A 265 -4.74 -7.71 -2.42
CA TYR A 265 -5.65 -8.02 -1.30
C TYR A 265 -6.93 -8.74 -1.75
N ASN A 266 -7.00 -9.22 -2.99
CA ASN A 266 -8.18 -9.86 -3.55
C ASN A 266 -8.57 -11.14 -2.81
N SER A 267 -7.61 -11.84 -2.23
CA SER A 267 -7.84 -13.01 -1.40
C SER A 267 -8.78 -12.72 -0.21
N PHE A 268 -8.65 -11.55 0.40
CA PHE A 268 -9.46 -11.15 1.57
C PHE A 268 -10.84 -10.60 1.19
N VAL A 269 -11.11 -10.45 -0.10
CA VAL A 269 -12.48 -10.21 -0.61
C VAL A 269 -13.25 -11.52 -0.61
N LYS A 270 -12.63 -12.57 -1.15
CA LYS A 270 -13.23 -13.92 -1.22
C LYS A 270 -13.33 -14.58 0.15
N TYR A 271 -12.27 -14.44 0.95
CA TYR A 271 -12.13 -15.04 2.28
C TYR A 271 -11.77 -13.94 3.31
N PRO A 272 -12.76 -13.16 3.77
CA PRO A 272 -12.51 -12.03 4.66
C PRO A 272 -11.91 -12.43 6.00
N ILE A 273 -10.90 -11.69 6.45
CA ILE A 273 -10.34 -11.83 7.80
C ILE A 273 -11.38 -11.39 8.83
N GLN A 274 -11.59 -12.25 9.83
CA GLN A 274 -12.54 -11.99 10.92
C GLN A 274 -11.79 -11.45 12.15
N GLY A 275 -12.42 -10.50 12.82
CA GLY A 275 -11.86 -9.94 14.05
C GLY A 275 -12.16 -8.45 14.21
N ARG A 276 -11.79 -7.92 15.38
CA ARG A 276 -11.86 -6.49 15.67
C ARG A 276 -10.47 -5.86 15.50
N ASN A 277 -10.42 -4.54 15.35
CA ASN A 277 -9.17 -3.79 15.21
C ASN A 277 -8.27 -4.36 14.10
N ILE A 278 -8.85 -4.62 12.93
CA ILE A 278 -8.14 -5.11 11.74
C ILE A 278 -7.97 -3.95 10.75
N GLY A 279 -6.74 -3.75 10.30
CA GLY A 279 -6.37 -2.89 9.18
C GLY A 279 -5.49 -3.67 8.20
N TYR A 280 -5.00 -3.00 7.15
CA TYR A 280 -4.22 -3.63 6.10
C TYR A 280 -2.91 -2.89 5.89
N ALA A 281 -1.80 -3.62 5.94
CA ALA A 281 -0.47 -3.09 5.65
C ALA A 281 -0.17 -3.24 4.16
N VAL A 282 0.14 -2.16 3.47
CA VAL A 282 0.33 -2.12 2.02
C VAL A 282 1.75 -1.65 1.69
N HIS A 283 2.37 -2.27 0.68
CA HIS A 283 3.56 -1.74 0.04
C HIS A 283 3.20 -1.22 -1.34
N CYS A 284 3.73 -0.05 -1.69
CA CYS A 284 3.47 0.57 -2.97
C CYS A 284 4.69 1.38 -3.42
N TYR A 285 5.28 0.97 -4.54
CA TYR A 285 6.53 1.54 -5.03
C TYR A 285 6.37 2.18 -6.42
N PRO A 286 7.27 3.12 -6.81
CA PRO A 286 7.27 3.72 -8.14
C PRO A 286 7.28 2.67 -9.25
N GLY A 287 6.47 2.90 -10.29
CA GLY A 287 6.28 1.97 -11.40
C GLY A 287 5.20 0.90 -11.16
N TRP A 288 4.75 0.71 -9.93
CA TRP A 288 3.59 -0.14 -9.65
C TRP A 288 2.32 0.52 -10.20
N TYR A 289 1.45 -0.30 -10.76
CA TYR A 289 0.23 0.17 -11.43
C TYR A 289 0.49 1.21 -12.52
N ASN A 290 1.66 1.12 -13.21
CA ASN A 290 2.17 2.07 -14.22
C ASN A 290 2.47 3.49 -13.71
N SER A 291 2.48 3.74 -12.43
CA SER A 291 2.75 5.08 -11.91
C SER A 291 4.23 5.47 -12.03
N GLY A 292 4.49 6.64 -12.54
CA GLY A 292 5.83 7.20 -12.73
C GLY A 292 6.48 6.87 -14.09
N VAL A 293 5.77 6.21 -15.00
CA VAL A 293 6.31 5.73 -16.29
C VAL A 293 5.73 6.44 -17.51
N GLU A 294 4.57 7.04 -17.39
CA GLU A 294 3.88 7.70 -18.49
C GLU A 294 4.22 9.21 -18.57
N ASP A 295 4.10 9.79 -19.75
CA ASP A 295 4.29 11.22 -19.96
C ASP A 295 2.99 12.02 -19.81
N ASP A 296 1.84 11.40 -20.01
CA ASP A 296 0.52 11.99 -19.82
C ASP A 296 0.04 11.77 -18.38
N VAL A 297 -0.16 12.88 -17.64
CA VAL A 297 -0.50 12.87 -16.22
C VAL A 297 -1.85 12.19 -15.94
N GLU A 298 -2.85 12.45 -16.78
CA GLU A 298 -4.19 11.89 -16.56
C GLU A 298 -4.25 10.41 -16.96
N VAL A 299 -3.53 10.01 -18.00
CA VAL A 299 -3.40 8.60 -18.40
C VAL A 299 -2.69 7.82 -17.30
N GLU A 300 -1.59 8.36 -16.78
CA GLU A 300 -0.84 7.72 -15.71
C GLU A 300 -1.67 7.57 -14.43
N TYR A 301 -2.37 8.65 -14.02
CA TYR A 301 -3.25 8.60 -12.85
C TYR A 301 -4.38 7.60 -13.03
N ARG A 302 -5.01 7.57 -14.19
CA ARG A 302 -6.06 6.59 -14.51
C ARG A 302 -5.56 5.16 -14.37
N ASP A 303 -4.36 4.86 -14.90
CA ASP A 303 -3.79 3.52 -14.83
C ASP A 303 -3.38 3.15 -13.39
N PHE A 304 -2.81 4.12 -12.64
CA PHE A 304 -2.49 3.94 -11.24
C PHE A 304 -3.74 3.71 -10.38
N SER A 305 -4.76 4.57 -10.53
CA SER A 305 -6.00 4.47 -9.75
C SER A 305 -6.75 3.17 -10.04
N ARG A 306 -6.74 2.71 -11.31
CA ARG A 306 -7.29 1.41 -11.67
C ARG A 306 -6.58 0.28 -10.93
N GLY A 307 -5.26 0.23 -10.97
CA GLY A 307 -4.48 -0.80 -10.26
C GLY A 307 -4.68 -0.77 -8.76
N TRP A 308 -4.74 0.42 -8.16
CA TRP A 308 -5.07 0.60 -6.74
C TRP A 308 -6.49 0.08 -6.43
N ASN A 309 -7.46 0.48 -7.22
CA ASN A 309 -8.86 0.11 -7.04
C ASN A 309 -9.09 -1.40 -7.22
N GLU A 310 -8.35 -2.03 -8.13
CA GLU A 310 -8.42 -3.48 -8.34
C GLU A 310 -7.83 -4.28 -7.17
N ASN A 311 -6.78 -3.78 -6.54
CA ASN A 311 -5.98 -4.57 -5.61
C ASN A 311 -6.12 -4.15 -4.14
N ILE A 312 -6.36 -2.89 -3.84
CA ILE A 312 -6.36 -2.32 -2.48
C ILE A 312 -7.75 -1.88 -2.05
N LEU A 313 -8.50 -1.19 -2.92
CA LEU A 313 -9.81 -0.65 -2.58
C LEU A 313 -10.77 -1.67 -1.95
N PRO A 314 -10.83 -2.94 -2.40
CA PRO A 314 -11.75 -3.93 -1.83
C PRO A 314 -11.59 -4.14 -0.32
N VAL A 315 -10.38 -4.02 0.22
CA VAL A 315 -10.12 -4.10 1.66
C VAL A 315 -10.13 -2.72 2.32
N ALA A 316 -9.77 -1.65 1.61
CA ALA A 316 -9.84 -0.28 2.09
C ALA A 316 -11.29 0.17 2.44
N THR A 317 -12.29 -0.51 1.89
CA THR A 317 -13.70 -0.31 2.26
C THR A 317 -14.08 -0.93 3.60
N LYS A 318 -13.26 -1.86 4.10
CA LYS A 318 -13.55 -2.67 5.29
C LYS A 318 -12.70 -2.31 6.50
N GLY A 319 -11.49 -1.83 6.27
CA GLY A 319 -10.56 -1.44 7.32
C GLY A 319 -9.58 -0.37 6.83
N PRO A 320 -8.89 0.34 7.75
CA PRO A 320 -7.91 1.34 7.39
C PRO A 320 -6.73 0.71 6.66
N VAL A 321 -6.18 1.45 5.71
CA VAL A 321 -4.96 1.11 5.01
C VAL A 321 -3.80 1.87 5.61
N VAL A 322 -2.70 1.17 5.90
CA VAL A 322 -1.43 1.76 6.27
C VAL A 322 -0.39 1.31 5.25
N VAL A 323 0.09 2.24 4.42
CA VAL A 323 1.20 1.98 3.51
C VAL A 323 2.47 1.98 4.33
N THR A 324 3.00 0.78 4.56
CA THR A 324 4.12 0.52 5.46
C THR A 324 5.46 0.48 4.75
N GLU A 325 5.45 0.48 3.41
CA GLU A 325 6.63 0.78 2.58
C GLU A 325 6.23 1.54 1.32
N MET A 326 6.93 2.64 1.08
CA MET A 326 6.79 3.45 -0.11
C MET A 326 8.08 4.24 -0.31
N ASP A 327 8.67 4.15 -1.49
CA ASP A 327 9.83 4.95 -1.81
C ASP A 327 9.42 6.32 -2.38
N TRP A 328 10.13 7.33 -1.97
CA TRP A 328 9.92 8.70 -2.38
C TRP A 328 11.23 9.36 -2.83
N ALA A 329 12.16 8.58 -3.36
CA ALA A 329 13.41 9.15 -3.83
C ALA A 329 13.14 10.20 -4.92
N PRO A 330 13.81 11.36 -4.89
CA PRO A 330 13.62 12.41 -5.87
C PRO A 330 14.29 12.10 -7.20
N LYS A 331 15.14 11.09 -7.21
CA LYS A 331 15.86 10.65 -8.40
C LYS A 331 15.04 9.62 -9.14
N LYS A 332 15.12 9.71 -10.46
CA LYS A 332 14.62 8.68 -11.34
C LYS A 332 15.41 7.39 -11.12
N TYR A 333 14.72 6.27 -10.98
CA TYR A 333 15.36 4.97 -11.00
C TYR A 333 15.79 4.63 -12.43
N GLU A 334 17.10 4.53 -12.66
CA GLU A 334 17.64 4.35 -14.01
C GLU A 334 17.83 2.89 -14.40
N SER A 335 17.73 1.96 -13.44
CA SER A 335 18.07 0.56 -13.66
C SER A 335 16.85 -0.37 -13.69
N SER A 336 16.56 -1.01 -12.58
CA SER A 336 15.61 -2.12 -12.48
C SER A 336 14.14 -1.68 -12.48
N TRP A 337 13.86 -0.44 -12.09
CA TRP A 337 12.51 0.13 -12.02
C TRP A 337 12.12 0.86 -13.32
N GLY A 338 12.94 0.72 -14.33
CA GLY A 338 12.76 1.39 -15.59
C GLY A 338 12.89 2.90 -15.47
N LYS A 339 11.98 3.62 -16.10
CA LYS A 339 12.00 5.10 -16.13
C LYS A 339 11.06 5.74 -15.11
N ALA A 340 10.59 4.98 -14.13
CA ALA A 340 9.66 5.47 -13.13
C ALA A 340 10.21 6.68 -12.38
N THR A 341 9.37 7.68 -12.19
CA THR A 341 9.68 8.87 -11.41
C THR A 341 8.91 8.86 -10.10
N THR A 342 9.56 9.30 -9.04
CA THR A 342 9.00 9.29 -7.69
C THR A 342 8.54 10.66 -7.23
N GLY A 343 9.00 11.72 -7.91
CA GLY A 343 8.72 13.09 -7.50
C GLY A 343 7.28 13.53 -7.76
N VAL A 344 6.85 14.56 -7.05
CA VAL A 344 5.57 15.25 -7.26
C VAL A 344 5.74 16.57 -8.02
N ALA A 345 6.94 16.89 -8.47
CA ALA A 345 7.22 18.12 -9.20
C ALA A 345 6.38 18.18 -10.48
N GLY A 346 5.65 19.25 -10.66
CA GLY A 346 4.78 19.44 -11.81
C GLY A 346 3.50 18.59 -11.81
N GLY A 347 3.15 17.95 -10.67
CA GLY A 347 1.96 17.11 -10.58
C GLY A 347 2.08 15.79 -11.34
N LYS A 348 3.30 15.33 -11.59
CA LYS A 348 3.62 14.15 -12.40
C LYS A 348 4.39 13.14 -11.57
N GLY A 349 4.20 11.85 -11.89
CA GLY A 349 4.93 10.74 -11.29
C GLY A 349 4.18 10.05 -10.16
N PHE A 350 4.80 9.00 -9.63
CA PHE A 350 4.23 8.13 -8.60
C PHE A 350 3.72 8.91 -7.38
N GLY A 351 4.53 9.84 -6.85
CA GLY A 351 4.16 10.61 -5.68
C GLY A 351 2.88 11.43 -5.87
N ALA A 352 2.73 12.10 -7.01
CA ALA A 352 1.53 12.88 -7.33
C ALA A 352 0.28 11.99 -7.40
N ASN A 353 0.40 10.84 -8.05
CA ASN A 353 -0.70 9.86 -8.17
C ASN A 353 -1.10 9.27 -6.82
N PHE A 354 -0.10 8.91 -6.01
CA PHE A 354 -0.34 8.38 -4.66
C PHE A 354 -1.04 9.42 -3.78
N MET A 355 -0.59 10.66 -3.79
CA MET A 355 -1.19 11.75 -3.02
C MET A 355 -2.64 11.98 -3.41
N ARG A 356 -2.92 11.98 -4.72
CA ARG A 356 -4.29 12.14 -5.22
C ARG A 356 -5.21 11.02 -4.73
N ILE A 357 -4.78 9.76 -4.76
CA ILE A 357 -5.54 8.63 -4.20
C ILE A 357 -5.74 8.78 -2.69
N ALA A 358 -4.69 9.14 -1.95
CA ALA A 358 -4.77 9.30 -0.50
C ALA A 358 -5.76 10.40 -0.09
N ASP A 359 -5.76 11.53 -0.81
CA ASP A 359 -6.70 12.62 -0.59
C ASP A 359 -8.15 12.26 -0.96
N GLU A 360 -8.34 11.50 -2.05
CA GLU A 360 -9.66 11.04 -2.47
C GLU A 360 -10.26 10.03 -1.50
N THR A 361 -9.45 9.17 -0.89
CA THR A 361 -9.93 8.10 0.00
C THR A 361 -9.97 8.49 1.48
N CYS A 362 -9.11 9.38 1.93
CA CYS A 362 -9.02 9.90 3.31
C CYS A 362 -8.90 8.84 4.42
N ASN A 363 -8.56 7.61 4.09
CA ASN A 363 -8.37 6.51 5.04
C ASN A 363 -7.05 5.75 4.84
N VAL A 364 -6.11 6.37 4.13
CA VAL A 364 -4.79 5.82 3.85
C VAL A 364 -3.75 6.56 4.68
N SER A 365 -3.18 5.87 5.65
CA SER A 365 -1.97 6.28 6.33
C SER A 365 -0.76 5.88 5.50
N TRP A 366 0.35 6.60 5.56
CA TRP A 366 1.50 6.29 4.74
C TRP A 366 2.83 6.79 5.33
N LEU A 367 3.93 6.25 4.84
CA LEU A 367 5.26 6.62 5.31
C LEU A 367 6.23 6.79 4.15
N LEU A 368 7.35 7.41 4.46
CA LEU A 368 8.52 7.45 3.59
C LEU A 368 9.56 6.41 4.06
N PHE A 369 10.07 5.66 3.14
CA PHE A 369 11.09 4.66 3.32
C PHE A 369 12.45 5.22 2.85
N THR A 370 13.51 5.33 3.60
CA THR A 370 13.70 5.01 5.03
C THR A 370 14.13 6.25 5.83
N GLY A 371 14.07 6.17 7.18
CA GLY A 371 14.36 7.31 8.05
C GLY A 371 15.77 7.91 7.91
N GLY A 372 16.82 7.07 7.92
CA GLY A 372 18.19 7.54 7.77
C GLY A 372 18.47 8.15 6.39
N GLU A 373 17.97 7.53 5.33
CA GLU A 373 18.09 8.06 3.97
C GLU A 373 17.25 9.32 3.78
N LEU A 374 16.08 9.39 4.41
CA LEU A 374 15.23 10.56 4.40
C LEU A 374 15.95 11.78 4.96
N LEU A 375 16.67 11.61 6.07
CA LEU A 375 17.45 12.67 6.68
C LEU A 375 18.67 13.05 5.82
N ALA A 376 19.39 12.08 5.25
CA ALA A 376 20.49 12.32 4.33
C ALA A 376 20.01 13.06 3.07
N GLN A 377 18.95 12.56 2.43
CA GLN A 377 18.36 13.23 1.27
C GLN A 377 17.87 14.63 1.58
N TYR A 378 17.39 14.85 2.78
CA TYR A 378 17.00 16.15 3.28
C TYR A 378 18.19 17.10 3.30
N ASN A 379 19.32 16.67 3.84
CA ASN A 379 20.54 17.47 3.93
C ASN A 379 21.17 17.73 2.55
N ASP A 380 21.14 16.75 1.64
CA ASP A 380 21.77 16.83 0.31
C ASP A 380 21.07 17.80 -0.66
N ASN A 381 19.88 18.28 -0.33
CA ASN A 381 19.14 19.18 -1.25
C ASN A 381 19.49 20.64 -1.12
N ALA A 382 20.07 21.06 -0.04
CA ALA A 382 20.66 22.37 0.05
C ALA A 382 22.13 22.28 -0.35
N PRO A 383 22.66 23.22 -1.14
CA PRO A 383 24.07 23.22 -1.52
C PRO A 383 25.03 23.17 -0.33
N ASP A 384 24.58 23.64 0.84
CA ASP A 384 25.31 23.65 2.12
C ASP A 384 24.62 22.89 3.25
N GLY A 385 23.50 22.22 2.98
CA GLY A 385 22.69 21.52 3.96
C GLY A 385 21.94 22.40 4.94
N SER A 386 22.30 23.66 5.06
CA SER A 386 21.80 24.56 6.13
C SER A 386 20.45 25.16 5.81
N THR A 387 20.19 25.54 4.58
CA THR A 387 18.94 26.20 4.16
C THR A 387 17.72 25.31 4.42
N PHE A 388 17.91 24.02 4.31
CA PHE A 388 16.85 23.04 4.50
C PHE A 388 16.44 22.85 5.96
N LEU A 389 17.40 22.92 6.86
CA LEU A 389 17.13 22.81 8.29
C LEU A 389 16.55 24.10 8.85
N THR A 390 16.93 25.25 8.29
CA THR A 390 16.51 26.59 8.76
C THR A 390 15.25 27.10 8.05
N ASP A 391 15.01 26.71 6.80
CA ASP A 391 13.81 27.07 6.05
C ASP A 391 13.22 25.84 5.35
N PRO A 392 12.42 25.05 6.04
CA PRO A 392 11.76 23.90 5.45
C PRO A 392 10.82 24.21 4.29
N GLU A 393 10.27 25.43 4.21
CA GLU A 393 9.41 25.86 3.11
C GLU A 393 10.21 26.10 1.81
N ALA A 394 11.48 26.42 1.92
CA ALA A 394 12.37 26.52 0.77
C ALA A 394 12.80 25.16 0.23
N CYS A 395 12.41 24.05 0.89
CA CYS A 395 12.72 22.72 0.42
C CYS A 395 12.23 22.51 -1.01
N PRO A 396 13.10 22.16 -1.95
CA PRO A 396 12.72 21.91 -3.32
C PRO A 396 11.87 20.65 -3.51
N ARG A 397 11.64 19.88 -2.45
CA ARG A 397 10.86 18.64 -2.47
C ARG A 397 9.41 18.87 -2.06
N PRO A 398 8.47 18.77 -2.96
CA PRO A 398 7.04 18.95 -2.66
C PRO A 398 6.52 18.02 -1.58
N VAL A 399 7.08 16.81 -1.46
CA VAL A 399 6.72 15.83 -0.44
C VAL A 399 6.80 16.37 0.99
N PHE A 400 7.79 17.21 1.29
CA PHE A 400 7.94 17.82 2.60
C PHE A 400 6.76 18.74 2.94
N ARG A 401 6.32 19.57 1.99
CA ARG A 401 5.15 20.44 2.16
C ARG A 401 3.88 19.64 2.36
N GLN A 402 3.74 18.53 1.67
CA GLN A 402 2.59 17.66 1.83
C GLN A 402 2.57 17.00 3.21
N TYR A 403 3.69 16.52 3.71
CA TYR A 403 3.76 16.03 5.10
C TYR A 403 3.32 17.09 6.11
N LYS A 404 3.72 18.35 5.90
CA LYS A 404 3.23 19.45 6.73
C LYS A 404 1.73 19.65 6.59
N TYR A 405 1.19 19.59 5.38
CA TYR A 405 -0.24 19.74 5.13
C TYR A 405 -1.05 18.69 5.89
N TYR A 406 -0.66 17.42 5.83
CA TYR A 406 -1.37 16.35 6.54
C TYR A 406 -1.36 16.45 8.07
N ALA A 407 -0.50 17.26 8.64
CA ALA A 407 -0.47 17.54 10.06
C ALA A 407 -1.19 18.86 10.44
N THR A 408 -1.87 19.49 9.49
CA THR A 408 -2.62 20.73 9.74
C THR A 408 -4.01 20.46 10.27
N LYS A 409 -4.55 21.45 10.98
CA LYS A 409 -5.95 21.41 11.38
C LYS A 409 -6.91 21.38 10.19
N GLU A 410 -6.55 22.02 9.08
CA GLU A 410 -7.33 22.00 7.85
C GLU A 410 -7.53 20.58 7.32
N TYR A 411 -6.45 19.80 7.26
CA TYR A 411 -6.54 18.39 6.86
C TYR A 411 -7.31 17.56 7.89
N GLU A 412 -7.06 17.76 9.19
CA GLU A 412 -7.81 17.08 10.25
C GLU A 412 -9.32 17.39 10.17
N ASP A 413 -9.69 18.63 9.92
CA ASP A 413 -11.07 19.04 9.76
C ASP A 413 -11.68 18.40 8.48
N LEU A 414 -10.91 18.32 7.39
CA LEU A 414 -11.35 17.69 6.14
C LEU A 414 -11.73 16.22 6.35
N ILE A 415 -10.85 15.41 6.93
CA ILE A 415 -11.11 13.98 7.13
C ILE A 415 -12.20 13.69 8.17
N ASN A 416 -12.57 14.68 8.99
CA ASN A 416 -13.59 14.57 10.00
C ASN A 416 -14.94 15.21 9.63
N GLN A 417 -15.08 15.73 8.40
CA GLN A 417 -16.39 16.25 7.96
C GLN A 417 -17.42 15.12 7.90
N PRO A 418 -18.66 15.34 8.40
CA PRO A 418 -19.68 14.29 8.43
C PRO A 418 -20.03 13.74 7.06
N ASP A 419 -20.02 14.61 6.04
CA ASP A 419 -20.34 14.28 4.65
C ASP A 419 -19.12 13.84 3.84
N HIS A 420 -17.93 13.98 4.41
CA HIS A 420 -16.73 13.42 3.86
C HIS A 420 -16.72 11.91 4.14
N VAL A 421 -17.70 11.26 3.55
CA VAL A 421 -17.55 9.85 3.22
C VAL A 421 -16.31 9.85 2.34
N PRO A 422 -15.21 9.15 2.73
CA PRO A 422 -14.16 8.89 1.77
C PRO A 422 -14.87 8.51 0.51
N THR A 423 -14.49 9.10 -0.61
CA THR A 423 -14.90 8.57 -1.89
C THR A 423 -14.16 7.25 -2.05
N ILE A 424 -14.40 6.35 -1.11
CA ILE A 424 -14.35 4.94 -1.35
C ILE A 424 -15.35 4.87 -2.46
N LYS A 425 -14.85 5.09 -3.68
CA LYS A 425 -15.68 4.87 -4.83
C LYS A 425 -16.08 3.44 -4.65
N LYS A 426 -17.27 3.22 -4.07
CA LYS A 426 -17.98 1.96 -4.23
C LYS A 426 -17.76 1.69 -5.69
N GLN A 427 -17.05 0.63 -6.05
CA GLN A 427 -16.77 0.27 -7.43
C GLN A 427 -17.95 0.77 -8.21
N PRO A 428 -17.81 1.81 -9.07
CA PRO A 428 -18.97 2.50 -9.58
C PRO A 428 -19.79 1.43 -10.22
N LEU A 429 -20.94 1.14 -9.63
CA LEU A 429 -21.81 0.12 -10.13
C LEU A 429 -22.03 0.50 -11.57
N PHE A 430 -21.26 -0.16 -12.45
CA PHE A 430 -21.37 0.02 -13.87
C PHE A 430 -21.31 1.48 -14.37
N ALA A 431 -20.35 2.25 -13.91
CA ALA A 431 -20.02 3.53 -14.54
C ALA A 431 -19.16 3.25 -15.77
N LEU A 432 -19.62 3.66 -16.94
CA LEU A 432 -18.83 3.63 -18.16
C LEU A 432 -17.88 4.83 -18.12
N THR A 433 -16.80 4.71 -17.34
CA THR A 433 -15.78 5.73 -17.15
C THR A 433 -14.46 5.25 -17.69
N ASN A 434 -13.54 6.17 -17.98
CA ASN A 434 -12.19 5.84 -18.41
C ASN A 434 -11.41 5.04 -17.34
N GLU A 435 -11.80 5.17 -16.08
CA GLU A 435 -11.16 4.47 -14.96
C GLU A 435 -11.15 2.94 -15.13
N TRP A 436 -12.25 2.38 -15.64
CA TRP A 436 -12.41 0.93 -15.82
C TRP A 436 -12.29 0.47 -17.27
N PHE A 437 -12.14 1.42 -18.19
CA PHE A 437 -11.98 1.09 -19.60
C PHE A 437 -10.65 0.38 -19.85
N ASN A 438 -10.71 -0.81 -20.45
CA ASN A 438 -9.51 -1.55 -20.82
C ASN A 438 -9.23 -1.42 -22.32
N PRO A 439 -8.29 -0.57 -22.74
CA PRO A 439 -7.96 -0.36 -24.14
C PRO A 439 -7.32 -1.60 -24.81
N SER A 440 -6.94 -2.60 -24.01
CA SER A 440 -6.27 -3.82 -24.48
C SER A 440 -7.22 -5.00 -24.65
N ILE A 441 -8.51 -4.86 -24.32
CA ILE A 441 -9.50 -5.91 -24.59
C ILE A 441 -9.69 -6.00 -26.11
N TRP A 442 -9.42 -7.17 -26.66
CA TRP A 442 -9.50 -7.48 -28.07
C TRP A 442 -8.57 -6.61 -28.94
N GLU A 443 -9.09 -5.84 -29.88
CA GLU A 443 -8.32 -5.13 -30.89
C GLU A 443 -7.99 -3.65 -30.55
N LYS A 444 -7.80 -3.33 -29.30
CA LYS A 444 -7.51 -1.98 -28.85
C LYS A 444 -8.64 -0.97 -29.16
N GLY A 445 -9.47 -0.73 -28.17
CA GLY A 445 -10.49 0.33 -28.24
C GLY A 445 -10.01 1.64 -27.64
N THR A 446 -10.68 2.71 -27.99
CA THR A 446 -10.60 4.01 -27.32
C THR A 446 -11.97 4.44 -26.85
N PHE A 447 -12.04 5.10 -25.70
CA PHE A 447 -13.27 5.67 -25.17
C PHE A 447 -13.06 7.12 -24.74
N ASP A 448 -13.88 8.01 -25.29
CA ASP A 448 -13.94 9.40 -24.86
C ASP A 448 -15.16 9.59 -23.94
N GLU A 449 -14.90 9.71 -22.66
CA GLU A 449 -15.92 9.87 -21.63
C GLU A 449 -16.76 11.15 -21.79
N THR A 450 -16.19 12.21 -22.39
CA THR A 450 -16.86 13.49 -22.59
C THR A 450 -17.93 13.41 -23.67
N THR A 451 -17.62 12.72 -24.76
CA THR A 451 -18.53 12.58 -25.92
C THR A 451 -19.32 11.27 -25.88
N GLY A 452 -18.88 10.30 -25.06
CA GLY A 452 -19.40 8.93 -25.05
C GLY A 452 -18.95 8.10 -26.25
N GLU A 453 -17.99 8.58 -27.06
CA GLU A 453 -17.50 7.90 -28.24
C GLU A 453 -16.65 6.69 -27.86
N LEU A 454 -17.06 5.51 -28.29
CA LEU A 454 -16.30 4.26 -28.23
C LEU A 454 -15.92 3.82 -29.62
N VAL A 455 -14.63 3.66 -29.88
CA VAL A 455 -14.10 3.12 -31.13
C VAL A 455 -13.36 1.82 -30.83
N THR A 456 -13.68 0.76 -31.57
CA THR A 456 -12.97 -0.54 -31.50
C THR A 456 -12.27 -0.85 -32.83
N GLY A 457 -11.46 -1.90 -32.87
CA GLY A 457 -10.91 -2.41 -34.16
C GLY A 457 -11.98 -3.02 -35.07
N GLN A 458 -11.58 -3.47 -36.24
CA GLN A 458 -12.50 -3.93 -37.29
C GLN A 458 -13.46 -5.07 -36.84
N TYR A 459 -12.98 -5.96 -35.98
CA TYR A 459 -13.75 -7.07 -35.39
C TYR A 459 -13.76 -6.97 -33.87
N GLY A 460 -13.62 -5.75 -33.37
CA GLY A 460 -13.22 -5.49 -32.02
C GLY A 460 -14.35 -5.51 -31.01
N PHE A 461 -13.98 -5.87 -29.82
CA PHE A 461 -14.73 -5.65 -28.60
C PHE A 461 -13.98 -4.60 -27.77
N GLY A 462 -14.68 -3.56 -27.33
CA GLY A 462 -14.15 -2.54 -26.46
C GLY A 462 -15.03 -2.44 -25.21
N GLY A 463 -14.41 -2.25 -24.07
CA GLY A 463 -15.22 -2.16 -22.86
C GLY A 463 -14.45 -2.06 -21.56
N TRP A 464 -15.16 -2.34 -20.52
CA TRP A 464 -14.76 -2.18 -19.12
C TRP A 464 -14.51 -3.55 -18.51
N GLN A 465 -13.40 -3.64 -17.80
CA GLN A 465 -12.99 -4.88 -17.13
C GLN A 465 -12.80 -4.64 -15.64
N TYR A 466 -13.42 -5.48 -14.83
CA TYR A 466 -13.44 -5.41 -13.37
C TYR A 466 -12.73 -6.66 -12.83
N ALA A 467 -11.53 -6.50 -12.27
CA ALA A 467 -10.69 -7.63 -11.85
C ALA A 467 -11.37 -8.57 -10.84
N ASN A 468 -12.20 -8.01 -9.97
CA ASN A 468 -12.93 -8.74 -8.93
C ASN A 468 -14.39 -9.04 -9.27
N GLY A 469 -14.81 -8.66 -10.46
CA GLY A 469 -16.23 -8.64 -10.81
C GLY A 469 -17.01 -7.57 -10.05
N ILE A 470 -18.19 -7.26 -10.56
CA ILE A 470 -19.17 -6.39 -9.88
C ILE A 470 -20.44 -7.18 -9.61
N ASP A 471 -21.07 -6.92 -8.47
CA ASP A 471 -22.34 -7.53 -8.08
C ASP A 471 -23.49 -6.64 -8.52
N LEU A 472 -24.23 -7.10 -9.53
CA LEU A 472 -25.44 -6.45 -10.05
C LEU A 472 -26.73 -7.13 -9.55
N SER A 473 -26.63 -8.16 -8.70
CA SER A 473 -27.79 -8.95 -8.27
C SER A 473 -28.84 -8.19 -7.46
N GLY A 474 -28.46 -7.03 -6.90
CA GLY A 474 -29.38 -6.13 -6.19
C GLY A 474 -30.25 -5.28 -7.11
N TYR A 475 -30.03 -5.31 -8.43
CA TYR A 475 -30.79 -4.55 -9.43
C TYR A 475 -31.60 -5.49 -10.29
N LYS A 476 -32.74 -5.00 -10.77
CA LYS A 476 -33.60 -5.76 -11.65
C LYS A 476 -33.23 -5.57 -13.11
N THR A 477 -32.93 -4.34 -13.50
CA THR A 477 -32.66 -4.01 -14.90
C THR A 477 -31.41 -3.17 -15.08
N LEU A 478 -30.74 -3.40 -16.22
CA LEU A 478 -29.69 -2.56 -16.78
C LEU A 478 -30.20 -1.97 -18.09
N THR A 479 -30.22 -0.65 -18.19
CA THR A 479 -30.59 0.06 -19.42
C THR A 479 -29.37 0.74 -20.02
N VAL A 480 -29.10 0.46 -21.29
CA VAL A 480 -28.04 1.11 -22.08
C VAL A 480 -28.70 1.98 -23.14
N GLU A 481 -28.36 3.27 -23.16
CA GLU A 481 -28.87 4.26 -24.12
C GLU A 481 -27.71 4.86 -24.93
N LEU A 482 -27.87 4.87 -26.25
CA LEU A 482 -26.94 5.47 -27.20
C LEU A 482 -27.44 6.85 -27.63
N SER A 483 -26.52 7.78 -27.95
CA SER A 483 -26.85 9.15 -28.37
C SER A 483 -27.50 9.15 -29.77
N GLN A 484 -27.20 8.16 -30.60
CA GLN A 484 -27.72 8.05 -31.95
C GLN A 484 -27.88 6.60 -32.38
N LYS A 485 -28.74 6.39 -33.36
CA LYS A 485 -28.97 5.07 -33.98
C LYS A 485 -27.69 4.53 -34.60
N GLN A 486 -27.44 3.25 -34.42
CA GLN A 486 -26.29 2.57 -35.00
C GLN A 486 -26.60 2.09 -36.43
N ASN A 487 -25.69 2.36 -37.36
CA ASN A 487 -25.80 1.91 -38.73
C ASN A 487 -25.18 0.52 -38.99
N VAL A 488 -24.65 -0.11 -37.95
CA VAL A 488 -23.98 -1.42 -37.99
C VAL A 488 -24.33 -2.18 -36.73
N GLY A 489 -24.41 -3.50 -36.84
CA GLY A 489 -24.81 -4.39 -35.77
C GLY A 489 -23.90 -4.32 -34.54
N ALA A 490 -24.08 -3.29 -33.72
CA ALA A 490 -23.44 -3.22 -32.42
C ALA A 490 -24.20 -4.09 -31.42
N SER A 491 -23.48 -4.84 -30.60
CA SER A 491 -24.07 -5.57 -29.48
C SER A 491 -23.38 -5.21 -28.18
N PHE A 492 -24.19 -5.00 -27.14
CA PHE A 492 -23.69 -4.91 -25.79
C PHE A 492 -23.51 -6.32 -25.21
N ARG A 493 -22.40 -6.57 -24.56
CA ARG A 493 -22.03 -7.89 -24.03
C ARG A 493 -21.60 -7.77 -22.57
N MET A 494 -21.94 -8.79 -21.77
CA MET A 494 -21.46 -8.96 -20.40
C MET A 494 -20.93 -10.39 -20.19
N PHE A 495 -19.88 -10.50 -19.38
CA PHE A 495 -19.23 -11.76 -19.07
C PHE A 495 -19.14 -11.94 -17.57
N ASP A 496 -19.54 -13.10 -17.09
CA ASP A 496 -19.40 -13.51 -15.69
C ASP A 496 -18.06 -14.23 -15.41
N THR A 497 -17.14 -14.14 -16.33
CA THR A 497 -15.76 -14.59 -16.18
C THR A 497 -14.79 -13.47 -16.59
N ASN A 498 -13.59 -13.50 -16.04
CA ASN A 498 -12.53 -12.56 -16.44
C ASN A 498 -11.82 -13.01 -17.74
N ASN A 499 -12.60 -13.55 -18.68
CA ASN A 499 -12.11 -14.05 -19.97
C ASN A 499 -13.09 -13.65 -21.08
N TYR A 500 -12.72 -12.66 -21.89
CA TYR A 500 -13.55 -12.19 -23.02
C TYR A 500 -13.63 -13.18 -24.21
N TRP A 501 -12.98 -14.34 -24.13
CA TRP A 501 -13.15 -15.46 -25.04
C TRP A 501 -14.23 -16.46 -24.58
N SER A 502 -14.76 -16.28 -23.37
CA SER A 502 -15.88 -17.08 -22.89
C SER A 502 -17.19 -16.67 -23.58
N SER A 503 -18.23 -17.48 -23.39
CA SER A 503 -19.57 -17.17 -23.90
C SER A 503 -20.18 -15.97 -23.14
N PRO A 504 -20.54 -14.86 -23.81
CA PRO A 504 -21.16 -13.71 -23.14
C PRO A 504 -22.68 -13.78 -23.15
N PHE A 505 -23.31 -13.05 -22.22
CA PHE A 505 -24.60 -12.46 -22.50
C PHE A 505 -24.44 -11.39 -23.58
N ARG A 506 -25.40 -11.31 -24.51
CA ARG A 506 -25.39 -10.29 -25.55
C ARG A 506 -26.79 -9.78 -25.89
N VAL A 507 -26.85 -8.48 -26.21
CA VAL A 507 -28.05 -7.84 -26.74
C VAL A 507 -27.66 -6.89 -27.87
N SER A 508 -28.35 -6.99 -29.01
CA SER A 508 -28.14 -6.10 -30.15
C SER A 508 -29.11 -4.93 -30.10
N PHE A 509 -28.65 -3.77 -30.54
CA PHE A 509 -29.48 -2.56 -30.57
C PHE A 509 -30.45 -2.54 -31.76
N GLY A 510 -30.13 -3.24 -32.85
CA GLY A 510 -30.96 -3.17 -34.05
C GLY A 510 -31.15 -1.73 -34.54
N ASP A 511 -32.42 -1.34 -34.68
CA ASP A 511 -32.82 0.02 -35.02
C ASP A 511 -33.06 0.93 -33.81
N GLU A 512 -32.95 0.39 -32.62
CA GLU A 512 -33.19 1.09 -31.37
C GLU A 512 -31.93 1.79 -30.87
N THR A 513 -32.08 2.89 -30.14
CA THR A 513 -30.99 3.58 -29.41
C THR A 513 -30.97 3.19 -27.93
N LYS A 514 -31.91 2.37 -27.48
CA LYS A 514 -32.04 1.99 -26.09
C LYS A 514 -32.40 0.52 -25.96
N VAL A 515 -31.66 -0.17 -25.10
CA VAL A 515 -31.96 -1.55 -24.70
C VAL A 515 -32.06 -1.64 -23.19
N THR A 516 -33.02 -2.46 -22.72
CA THR A 516 -33.18 -2.76 -21.29
C THR A 516 -33.01 -4.26 -21.09
N ILE A 517 -32.13 -4.62 -20.18
CA ILE A 517 -31.70 -5.98 -19.88
C ILE A 517 -32.27 -6.37 -18.52
N ASP A 518 -33.00 -7.50 -18.45
CA ASP A 518 -33.34 -8.13 -17.18
C ASP A 518 -32.12 -8.89 -16.65
N LEU A 519 -31.53 -8.37 -15.56
CA LEU A 519 -30.29 -8.90 -15.01
C LEU A 519 -30.43 -10.32 -14.43
N HIS A 520 -31.65 -10.74 -14.10
CA HIS A 520 -31.92 -12.08 -13.58
C HIS A 520 -32.29 -13.10 -14.67
N GLN A 521 -32.32 -12.69 -15.93
CA GLN A 521 -32.65 -13.55 -17.07
C GLN A 521 -31.55 -13.56 -18.15
N MET A 522 -30.34 -13.19 -17.81
CA MET A 522 -29.22 -13.16 -18.75
C MET A 522 -28.75 -14.57 -19.10
N LYS A 523 -28.65 -14.87 -20.39
CA LYS A 523 -28.15 -16.14 -20.90
C LYS A 523 -26.94 -15.93 -21.79
N ALA A 524 -25.89 -16.72 -21.56
CA ALA A 524 -24.71 -16.78 -22.39
C ALA A 524 -24.87 -17.80 -23.51
N TYR A 525 -24.35 -17.46 -24.69
CA TYR A 525 -24.42 -18.31 -25.88
C TYR A 525 -23.04 -18.41 -26.54
N LYS A 526 -22.74 -19.60 -27.07
CA LYS A 526 -21.47 -19.90 -27.77
C LYS A 526 -21.38 -19.24 -29.16
N ASP A 527 -22.52 -18.93 -29.76
CA ASP A 527 -22.61 -18.34 -31.09
C ASP A 527 -23.30 -16.97 -31.08
N ASP A 528 -22.99 -16.15 -32.08
CA ASP A 528 -23.54 -14.79 -32.19
C ASP A 528 -25.04 -14.79 -32.57
N ALA A 529 -25.54 -15.89 -33.14
CA ALA A 529 -26.96 -16.05 -33.44
C ALA A 529 -27.82 -16.44 -32.23
N CYS A 530 -27.21 -16.62 -31.03
CA CYS A 530 -27.86 -17.05 -29.81
C CYS A 530 -28.66 -18.36 -29.95
N THR A 531 -28.12 -19.31 -30.74
CA THR A 531 -28.75 -20.61 -30.95
C THR A 531 -28.15 -21.72 -30.07
N GLN A 532 -26.91 -21.55 -29.62
CA GLN A 532 -26.20 -22.54 -28.81
C GLN A 532 -26.05 -21.99 -27.37
N TYR A 533 -27.06 -22.29 -26.55
CA TYR A 533 -27.04 -21.94 -25.11
C TYR A 533 -25.80 -22.56 -24.42
N ASP A 534 -25.18 -21.81 -23.54
CA ASP A 534 -24.05 -22.25 -22.74
C ASP A 534 -24.42 -22.30 -21.25
N HIS A 535 -24.72 -21.17 -20.65
CA HIS A 535 -25.08 -21.06 -19.22
C HIS A 535 -25.92 -19.81 -18.94
N ASP A 536 -26.51 -19.76 -17.74
CA ASP A 536 -27.13 -18.55 -17.20
C ASP A 536 -26.04 -17.68 -16.59
N VAL A 537 -25.98 -16.41 -17.00
CA VAL A 537 -24.97 -15.46 -16.51
C VAL A 537 -25.26 -15.07 -15.06
N ASP A 538 -24.29 -15.22 -14.17
CA ASP A 538 -24.43 -14.85 -12.77
C ASP A 538 -24.28 -13.32 -12.59
N PRO A 539 -25.35 -12.58 -12.24
CA PRO A 539 -25.27 -11.14 -12.04
C PRO A 539 -24.41 -10.72 -10.84
N LYS A 540 -24.04 -11.65 -9.96
CA LYS A 540 -23.13 -11.36 -8.85
C LYS A 540 -21.68 -11.20 -9.27
N HIS A 541 -21.34 -11.71 -10.44
CA HIS A 541 -19.95 -11.82 -10.88
C HIS A 541 -19.77 -11.31 -12.30
N ILE A 542 -20.07 -10.04 -12.57
CA ILE A 542 -19.82 -9.45 -13.90
C ILE A 542 -18.40 -8.89 -13.93
N TYR A 543 -17.52 -9.55 -14.68
CA TYR A 543 -16.11 -9.16 -14.81
C TYR A 543 -15.83 -8.26 -16.01
N ILE A 544 -16.60 -8.41 -17.09
CA ILE A 544 -16.40 -7.64 -18.32
C ILE A 544 -17.76 -7.19 -18.84
N ALA A 545 -17.82 -5.93 -19.26
CA ALA A 545 -18.95 -5.38 -19.97
C ALA A 545 -18.47 -4.44 -21.08
N GLY A 546 -19.15 -4.45 -22.22
CA GLY A 546 -18.75 -3.58 -23.32
C GLY A 546 -19.51 -3.83 -24.60
N PHE A 547 -18.94 -3.31 -25.68
CA PHE A 547 -19.58 -3.35 -26.99
C PHE A 547 -18.72 -4.08 -28.01
N TRP A 548 -19.31 -5.01 -28.68
CA TRP A 548 -18.78 -5.50 -29.94
C TRP A 548 -19.32 -4.64 -31.08
N THR A 549 -18.43 -4.15 -31.94
CA THR A 549 -18.79 -3.35 -33.11
C THR A 549 -18.24 -4.00 -34.37
N MET A 550 -18.95 -3.83 -35.48
CA MET A 550 -18.52 -4.37 -36.77
C MET A 550 -17.93 -3.25 -37.63
N GLY A 551 -16.71 -3.47 -38.16
CA GLY A 551 -16.06 -2.55 -39.07
C GLY A 551 -15.40 -1.33 -38.44
N GLY A 552 -15.08 -1.37 -37.13
CA GLY A 552 -14.38 -0.30 -36.43
C GLY A 552 -15.11 1.05 -36.42
N LYS A 553 -16.43 1.03 -36.55
CA LYS A 553 -17.22 2.27 -36.53
C LYS A 553 -17.51 2.70 -35.09
N PRO A 554 -17.46 4.01 -34.81
CA PRO A 554 -17.73 4.53 -33.48
C PRO A 554 -19.19 4.30 -33.09
N ILE A 555 -19.41 4.05 -31.79
CA ILE A 555 -20.71 4.15 -31.13
C ILE A 555 -20.65 5.26 -30.11
N TYR A 556 -21.78 5.88 -29.81
CA TYR A 556 -21.85 6.99 -28.88
C TYR A 556 -22.78 6.64 -27.73
N ILE A 557 -22.16 6.34 -26.59
CA ILE A 557 -22.87 5.95 -25.39
C ILE A 557 -23.38 7.20 -24.70
N LYS A 558 -24.67 7.30 -24.47
CA LYS A 558 -25.29 8.42 -23.79
C LYS A 558 -25.41 8.21 -22.30
N LYS A 559 -25.87 7.03 -21.92
CA LYS A 559 -26.19 6.74 -20.52
C LYS A 559 -26.32 5.24 -20.28
N VAL A 560 -25.93 4.83 -19.08
CA VAL A 560 -26.25 3.51 -18.52
C VAL A 560 -26.96 3.71 -17.18
N THR A 561 -28.05 2.98 -16.95
CA THR A 561 -28.86 3.10 -15.74
C THR A 561 -29.14 1.72 -15.16
N LEU A 562 -28.96 1.57 -13.86
CA LEU A 562 -29.34 0.40 -13.07
C LEU A 562 -30.60 0.72 -12.26
N GLU A 563 -31.60 -0.18 -12.27
CA GLU A 563 -32.86 -0.03 -11.55
C GLU A 563 -33.26 -1.32 -10.81
#